data_7ad839c7ce05a8aaae78f54eb43cc03a
#
_entry.id   7ad839c7ce05a8aaae78f54eb43cc03a
#
_cell.length_a   1.000
_cell.length_b   1.000
_cell.length_c   1.000
_cell.angle_alpha   90.00
_cell.angle_beta   90.00
_cell.angle_gamma   90.00
#
_symmetry.space_group_name_H-M   'P 1'
#
loop_
_entity.id
_entity.type
_entity.pdbx_description
1 polymer ?
#
loop_
_entity_poly.entity_id
_entity_poly.type
_entity_poly.pdbx_seq_one_letter_code
_entity_poly.pdbx_strand_id
1 'polypeptide(L)'
;MKDRLFDIIDSMNTKEKISNYQLLLAQLEALLEGETNALANLSNASALLNQALPHSVFTGFYLFDGSELILGPFQGGVSCVHIALGKGVCGESAEKKQTIIVDDVTQHANYISCDSRAKSEI
;
A
#
# COMPACT_ATOMS: atom_id res chain seq x y z
N MET A 1 -10.82 17.19 13.95
CA MET A 1 -11.56 17.74 12.81
C MET A 1 -11.54 16.71 11.69
N LYS A 2 -12.70 16.32 11.20
CA LYS A 2 -12.78 15.40 10.09
C LYS A 2 -12.17 16.05 8.85
N ASP A 3 -11.32 15.33 8.16
CA ASP A 3 -10.73 15.81 6.92
C ASP A 3 -11.81 15.83 5.82
N ARG A 4 -12.05 16.98 5.21
CA ARG A 4 -13.01 17.12 4.11
C ARG A 4 -12.65 16.26 2.90
N LEU A 5 -11.36 16.07 2.65
CA LEU A 5 -10.87 15.20 1.58
C LEU A 5 -11.28 13.75 1.82
N PHE A 6 -11.24 13.32 3.06
CA PHE A 6 -11.68 12.01 3.51
C PHE A 6 -13.15 11.76 3.16
N ASP A 7 -14.01 12.70 3.55
CA ASP A 7 -15.45 12.60 3.29
C ASP A 7 -15.75 12.62 1.78
N ILE A 8 -15.00 13.39 1.00
CA ILE A 8 -15.14 13.45 -0.45
C ILE A 8 -14.77 12.12 -1.10
N ILE A 9 -13.65 11.52 -0.70
CA ILE A 9 -13.20 10.23 -1.24
C ILE A 9 -14.20 9.12 -0.89
N ASP A 10 -14.68 9.07 0.34
CA ASP A 10 -15.67 8.07 0.77
C ASP A 10 -17.01 8.22 0.03
N SER A 11 -17.39 9.44 -0.34
CA SER A 11 -18.64 9.69 -1.04
C SER A 11 -18.56 9.44 -2.55
N MET A 12 -17.35 9.21 -3.12
CA MET A 12 -17.17 8.96 -4.54
C MET A 12 -17.83 7.66 -4.97
N ASN A 13 -18.53 7.69 -6.12
CA ASN A 13 -19.00 6.49 -6.77
C ASN A 13 -17.83 5.77 -7.47
N THR A 14 -18.07 4.53 -7.92
CA THR A 14 -17.04 3.69 -8.55
C THR A 14 -16.41 4.36 -9.77
N LYS A 15 -17.19 5.04 -10.60
CA LYS A 15 -16.69 5.73 -11.79
C LYS A 15 -15.72 6.85 -11.44
N GLU A 16 -16.05 7.64 -10.43
CA GLU A 16 -15.20 8.72 -9.92
C GLU A 16 -13.91 8.18 -9.33
N LYS A 17 -13.98 7.10 -8.55
CA LYS A 17 -12.79 6.43 -8.00
C LYS A 17 -11.86 5.94 -9.11
N ILE A 18 -12.39 5.30 -10.15
CA ILE A 18 -11.59 4.83 -11.29
C ILE A 18 -10.89 6.01 -11.97
N SER A 19 -11.62 7.11 -12.24
CA SER A 19 -11.03 8.30 -12.85
C SER A 19 -9.91 8.89 -11.99
N ASN A 20 -10.10 8.93 -10.67
CA ASN A 20 -9.05 9.41 -9.75
C ASN A 20 -7.84 8.49 -9.71
N TYR A 21 -8.03 7.18 -9.78
CA TYR A 21 -6.91 6.24 -9.84
C TYR A 21 -6.15 6.34 -11.16
N GLN A 22 -6.83 6.59 -12.27
CA GLN A 22 -6.19 6.85 -13.57
C GLN A 22 -5.34 8.12 -13.53
N LEU A 23 -5.85 9.19 -12.92
CA LEU A 23 -5.09 10.42 -12.71
C LEU A 23 -3.89 10.18 -11.81
N LEU A 24 -4.07 9.45 -10.72
CA LEU A 24 -3.00 9.09 -9.79
C LEU A 24 -1.88 8.31 -10.50
N LEU A 25 -2.24 7.37 -11.36
CA LEU A 25 -1.27 6.61 -12.16
C LEU A 25 -0.46 7.53 -13.07
N ALA A 26 -1.13 8.46 -13.76
CA ALA A 26 -0.45 9.45 -14.61
C ALA A 26 0.49 10.35 -13.79
N GLN A 27 0.08 10.78 -12.62
CA GLN A 27 0.91 11.57 -11.70
C GLN A 27 2.12 10.78 -11.23
N LEU A 28 1.94 9.49 -10.91
CA LEU A 28 3.03 8.62 -10.49
C LEU A 28 4.05 8.42 -11.60
N GLU A 29 3.60 8.15 -12.82
CA GLU A 29 4.47 8.02 -13.98
C GLU A 29 5.28 9.29 -14.21
N ALA A 30 4.67 10.46 -14.15
CA ALA A 30 5.35 11.74 -14.29
C ALA A 30 6.36 11.99 -13.17
N LEU A 31 6.01 11.64 -11.94
CA LEU A 31 6.89 11.82 -10.78
C LEU A 31 8.17 10.98 -10.89
N LEU A 32 8.06 9.78 -11.44
CA LEU A 32 9.18 8.84 -11.54
C LEU A 32 9.99 9.00 -12.84
N GLU A 33 9.49 9.78 -13.78
CA GLU A 33 10.14 9.96 -15.08
C GLU A 33 11.55 10.53 -14.94
N GLY A 34 12.52 9.87 -15.59
CA GLY A 34 13.90 10.34 -15.62
C GLY A 34 14.71 10.04 -14.35
N GLU A 35 14.10 9.56 -13.27
CA GLU A 35 14.84 9.19 -12.07
C GLU A 35 15.12 7.69 -12.05
N THR A 36 16.40 7.33 -11.87
CA THR A 36 16.84 5.93 -11.85
C THR A 36 17.16 5.39 -10.46
N ASN A 37 17.16 6.24 -9.44
CA ASN A 37 17.44 5.79 -8.07
C ASN A 37 16.19 5.08 -7.49
N ALA A 38 16.33 3.78 -7.25
CA ALA A 38 15.22 2.97 -6.78
C ALA A 38 14.69 3.44 -5.41
N LEU A 39 15.57 3.75 -4.46
CA LEU A 39 15.16 4.19 -3.13
C LEU A 39 14.38 5.51 -3.21
N ALA A 40 14.86 6.47 -3.97
CA ALA A 40 14.17 7.74 -4.16
C ALA A 40 12.80 7.55 -4.79
N ASN A 41 12.71 6.71 -5.82
CA ASN A 41 11.45 6.40 -6.51
C ASN A 41 10.44 5.72 -5.59
N LEU A 42 10.85 4.72 -4.83
CA LEU A 42 9.97 4.04 -3.88
C LEU A 42 9.50 4.98 -2.77
N SER A 43 10.38 5.86 -2.30
CA SER A 43 10.04 6.85 -1.27
C SER A 43 8.99 7.84 -1.78
N ASN A 44 9.18 8.40 -2.97
CA ASN A 44 8.22 9.32 -3.56
C ASN A 44 6.90 8.64 -3.96
N ALA A 45 6.97 7.42 -4.47
CA ALA A 45 5.77 6.63 -4.76
C ALA A 45 4.95 6.38 -3.49
N SER A 46 5.59 6.01 -2.39
CA SER A 46 4.92 5.83 -1.09
C SER A 46 4.23 7.11 -0.64
N ALA A 47 4.89 8.25 -0.76
CA ALA A 47 4.35 9.54 -0.36
C ALA A 47 3.12 9.92 -1.21
N LEU A 48 3.22 9.80 -2.53
CA LEU A 48 2.12 10.14 -3.44
C LEU A 48 0.90 9.25 -3.21
N LEU A 49 1.11 7.94 -3.11
CA LEU A 49 0.03 6.99 -2.85
C LEU A 49 -0.62 7.23 -1.50
N ASN A 50 0.15 7.51 -0.47
CA ASN A 50 -0.39 7.80 0.86
C ASN A 50 -1.25 9.06 0.87
N GLN A 51 -0.87 10.10 0.14
CA GLN A 51 -1.66 11.31 -0.01
C GLN A 51 -3.00 11.05 -0.70
N ALA A 52 -3.03 10.11 -1.64
CA ALA A 52 -4.24 9.74 -2.37
C ALA A 52 -5.14 8.75 -1.62
N LEU A 53 -4.61 8.10 -0.58
CA LEU A 53 -5.30 7.07 0.21
C LEU A 53 -5.35 7.49 1.70
N PRO A 54 -6.13 8.49 2.06
CA PRO A 54 -6.08 9.10 3.40
C PRO A 54 -6.52 8.18 4.54
N HIS A 55 -7.22 7.07 4.24
CA HIS A 55 -7.57 6.05 5.23
C HIS A 55 -6.49 4.98 5.44
N SER A 56 -5.42 5.03 4.68
CA SER A 56 -4.35 4.05 4.78
C SER A 56 -3.58 4.19 6.09
N VAL A 57 -3.36 3.10 6.79
CA VAL A 57 -2.47 3.05 7.96
C VAL A 57 -1.06 2.65 7.57
N PHE A 58 -0.90 2.05 6.40
CA PHE A 58 0.38 1.73 5.78
C PHE A 58 0.24 1.82 4.27
N THR A 59 1.12 2.57 3.64
CA THR A 59 1.25 2.63 2.19
C THR A 59 2.73 2.57 1.83
N GLY A 60 3.18 1.52 1.18
CA GLY A 60 4.59 1.40 0.86
C GLY A 60 5.00 0.05 0.33
N PHE A 61 6.27 -0.27 0.53
CA PHE A 61 6.92 -1.39 -0.11
C PHE A 61 7.63 -2.29 0.86
N TYR A 62 7.46 -3.59 0.66
CA TYR A 62 8.36 -4.61 1.17
C TYR A 62 9.22 -5.10 0.02
N LEU A 63 10.51 -5.27 0.26
CA LEU A 63 11.48 -5.67 -0.75
C LEU A 63 11.92 -7.12 -0.51
N PHE A 64 11.90 -7.92 -1.56
CA PHE A 64 12.37 -9.30 -1.49
C PHE A 64 13.90 -9.34 -1.60
N ASP A 65 14.55 -9.87 -0.57
CA ASP A 65 16.01 -9.96 -0.50
C ASP A 65 16.60 -11.26 -1.06
N GLY A 66 15.75 -12.11 -1.65
CA GLY A 66 16.10 -13.46 -2.11
C GLY A 66 15.67 -14.56 -1.17
N SER A 67 15.24 -14.23 0.04
CA SER A 67 14.85 -15.16 1.10
C SER A 67 13.52 -14.76 1.75
N GLU A 68 13.37 -13.50 2.12
CA GLU A 68 12.19 -12.96 2.80
C GLU A 68 11.88 -11.53 2.34
N LEU A 69 10.77 -11.01 2.79
CA LEU A 69 10.41 -9.60 2.59
C LEU A 69 10.99 -8.75 3.71
N ILE A 70 11.64 -7.66 3.34
CA ILE A 70 12.21 -6.67 4.26
C ILE A 70 11.46 -5.36 4.06
N LEU A 71 11.11 -4.69 5.15
CA LEU A 71 10.47 -3.39 5.13
C LEU A 71 11.29 -2.40 4.31
N GLY A 72 10.66 -1.82 3.30
CA GLY A 72 11.22 -0.77 2.45
C GLY A 72 10.62 0.60 2.72
N PRO A 73 10.74 1.54 1.78
CA PRO A 73 10.13 2.86 1.92
C PRO A 73 8.62 2.78 2.10
N PHE A 74 8.09 3.49 3.09
CA PHE A 74 6.65 3.50 3.39
C PHE A 74 6.24 4.77 4.12
N GLN A 75 4.93 4.97 4.17
CA GLN A 75 4.27 5.99 4.99
C GLN A 75 3.31 5.28 5.94
N GLY A 76 3.26 5.71 7.18
CA GLY A 76 2.37 5.13 8.19
C GLY A 76 3.07 4.88 9.51
N GLY A 77 2.44 4.05 10.34
CA GLY A 77 2.99 3.67 11.64
C GLY A 77 4.12 2.66 11.53
N VAL A 78 4.82 2.46 12.64
CA VAL A 78 5.87 1.42 12.75
C VAL A 78 5.29 0.06 12.32
N SER A 79 6.04 -0.68 11.52
CA SER A 79 5.56 -1.92 10.94
C SER A 79 6.57 -3.06 11.11
N CYS A 80 6.15 -4.29 10.75
CA CYS A 80 7.02 -5.47 10.80
C CYS A 80 8.22 -5.27 9.87
N VAL A 81 9.42 -5.61 10.34
CA VAL A 81 10.64 -5.47 9.52
C VAL A 81 10.85 -6.66 8.59
N HIS A 82 10.59 -7.87 9.07
CA HIS A 82 10.81 -9.11 8.33
C HIS A 82 9.51 -9.88 8.17
N ILE A 83 9.21 -10.30 6.94
CA ILE A 83 8.04 -11.14 6.64
C ILE A 83 8.50 -12.31 5.79
N ALA A 84 8.29 -13.53 6.31
CA ALA A 84 8.60 -14.75 5.57
C ALA A 84 7.61 -14.93 4.39
N LEU A 85 8.10 -15.52 3.30
CA LEU A 85 7.22 -15.88 2.18
C LEU A 85 6.11 -16.81 2.66
N GLY A 86 4.91 -16.59 2.16
CA GLY A 86 3.72 -17.36 2.52
C GLY A 86 3.10 -16.96 3.86
N LYS A 87 3.68 -16.03 4.60
CA LYS A 87 3.18 -15.58 5.91
C LYS A 87 2.54 -14.21 5.82
N GLY A 88 1.31 -14.09 6.33
CA GLY A 88 0.53 -12.87 6.22
C GLY A 88 0.11 -12.56 4.78
N VAL A 89 -0.60 -11.47 4.56
CA VAL A 89 -1.06 -11.08 3.22
C VAL A 89 0.11 -10.72 2.31
N CYS A 90 1.08 -9.96 2.82
CA CYS A 90 2.27 -9.59 2.05
C CYS A 90 3.10 -10.81 1.64
N GLY A 91 3.37 -11.70 2.59
CA GLY A 91 4.14 -12.92 2.32
C GLY A 91 3.42 -13.87 1.36
N GLU A 92 2.11 -13.97 1.47
CA GLU A 92 1.27 -14.76 0.56
C GLU A 92 1.28 -14.17 -0.86
N SER A 93 1.14 -12.86 -0.98
CA SER A 93 1.19 -12.16 -2.27
C SER A 93 2.54 -12.36 -2.96
N ALA A 94 3.63 -12.23 -2.22
CA ALA A 94 4.97 -12.42 -2.75
C ALA A 94 5.24 -13.86 -3.21
N GLU A 95 4.79 -14.85 -2.41
CA GLU A 95 4.94 -16.26 -2.75
C GLU A 95 4.15 -16.65 -3.99
N LYS A 96 2.91 -16.21 -4.07
CA LYS A 96 2.01 -16.49 -5.20
C LYS A 96 2.27 -15.60 -6.41
N LYS A 97 3.02 -14.51 -6.24
CA LYS A 97 3.26 -13.47 -7.27
C LYS A 97 1.93 -12.94 -7.83
N GLN A 98 1.01 -12.65 -6.93
CA GLN A 98 -0.33 -12.19 -7.25
C GLN A 98 -0.76 -11.06 -6.32
N THR A 99 -1.55 -10.13 -6.85
CA THR A 99 -2.26 -9.15 -6.01
C THR A 99 -3.30 -9.89 -5.19
N ILE A 100 -3.33 -9.59 -3.89
CA ILE A 100 -4.32 -10.15 -2.96
C ILE A 100 -5.11 -8.99 -2.37
N ILE A 101 -6.44 -9.11 -2.41
CA ILE A 101 -7.35 -8.13 -1.83
C ILE A 101 -8.03 -8.79 -0.64
N VAL A 102 -7.91 -8.18 0.54
CA VAL A 102 -8.52 -8.64 1.79
C VAL A 102 -9.43 -7.54 2.31
N ASP A 103 -10.73 -7.70 2.12
CA ASP A 103 -11.73 -6.71 2.53
C ASP A 103 -11.85 -6.61 4.06
N ASP A 104 -11.69 -7.72 4.75
CA ASP A 104 -11.75 -7.81 6.20
C ASP A 104 -10.63 -8.74 6.71
N VAL A 105 -9.62 -8.17 7.31
CA VAL A 105 -8.46 -8.92 7.81
C VAL A 105 -8.83 -9.94 8.89
N THR A 106 -9.93 -9.73 9.62
CA THR A 106 -10.39 -10.68 10.65
C THR A 106 -10.90 -11.99 10.04
N GLN A 107 -11.23 -12.00 8.75
CA GLN A 107 -11.71 -13.16 8.01
C GLN A 107 -10.60 -13.86 7.21
N HIS A 108 -9.38 -13.34 7.23
CA HIS A 108 -8.26 -13.91 6.49
C HIS A 108 -7.41 -14.79 7.42
N ALA A 109 -7.47 -16.11 7.22
CA ALA A 109 -6.84 -17.08 8.11
C ALA A 109 -5.31 -16.92 8.23
N ASN A 110 -4.65 -16.45 7.18
CA ASN A 110 -3.20 -16.23 7.13
C ASN A 110 -2.83 -14.77 7.41
N TYR A 111 -3.60 -14.08 8.25
CA TYR A 111 -3.33 -12.69 8.56
C TYR A 111 -2.27 -12.54 9.65
N ILE A 112 -1.32 -11.61 9.43
CA ILE A 112 -0.36 -11.17 10.44
C ILE A 112 -0.59 -9.68 10.66
N SER A 113 -0.90 -9.29 11.90
CA SER A 113 -1.11 -7.90 12.27
C SER A 113 0.22 -7.22 12.57
N CYS A 114 0.70 -6.37 11.65
CA CYS A 114 1.83 -5.48 11.89
C CYS A 114 1.36 -4.09 12.36
N ASP A 115 0.09 -3.76 12.15
CA ASP A 115 -0.58 -2.57 12.66
C ASP A 115 -2.02 -2.95 13.02
N SER A 116 -2.36 -2.85 14.30
CA SER A 116 -3.69 -3.24 14.80
C SER A 116 -4.83 -2.36 14.28
N ARG A 117 -4.51 -1.20 13.69
CA ARG A 117 -5.50 -0.30 13.09
C ARG A 117 -5.96 -0.75 11.71
N ALA A 118 -5.20 -1.62 11.05
CA ALA A 118 -5.55 -2.12 9.73
C ALA A 118 -6.82 -2.98 9.80
N LYS A 119 -7.76 -2.72 8.88
CA LYS A 119 -9.03 -3.45 8.77
C LYS A 119 -9.15 -4.20 7.45
N SER A 120 -8.53 -3.70 6.42
CA SER A 120 -8.45 -4.30 5.09
C SER A 120 -7.05 -4.12 4.53
N GLU A 121 -6.72 -4.88 3.51
CA GLU A 121 -5.37 -4.89 2.95
C GLU A 121 -5.39 -5.25 1.46
N ILE A 122 -4.50 -4.66 0.69
CA ILE A 122 -4.24 -5.00 -0.70
C ILE A 122 -2.74 -5.00 -0.96
#